data_5b6700c429c3591a515aa9de3d8063fe
#
_entry.id   5b6700c429c3591a515aa9de3d8063fe
#
_cell.length_a   1.000
_cell.length_b   1.000
_cell.length_c   1.000
_cell.angle_alpha   90.00
_cell.angle_beta   90.00
_cell.angle_gamma   90.00
#
_symmetry.space_group_name_H-M   'P 1'
#
loop_
_entity.id
_entity.type
_entity.pdbx_description
1 polymer ?
#
loop_
_entity_poly.entity_id
_entity_poly.type
_entity_poly.pdbx_seq_one_letter_code
_entity_poly.pdbx_strand_id
1 'polypeptide(L)'
;MSQFNIDEIEKRTLSGLKDFQRATVERVDYLFRHNQNRVLVADEVGMGKTLIARGAIVKTARLRIEEKDDLFKVIYICSNQNIANQNIRKLDVTGKNAIGSVSDTRLSMQHLKITEQENDPQIKEGYIQLIPLTPETSFRMTSGGGSVQERALMYAILRRMPDFKGHAASLEKFMIMDAVKAWDGWAKWNFENRVAECEKMTKGVYPQNVIEKILNYQEYESIRDMLLNHLHERRYNKQLTYSNYYVMNKLRVMFARISVSMLEPDLVIMDEFQRFKFLLSSDDSELGILAHSFLSGHDTRVREIRDLLLILIS
;
A
#
# COMPACT_ATOMS: atom_id res chain seq x y z
N MET A 1 18.76 23.44 7.77
CA MET A 1 17.75 22.48 7.24
C MET A 1 16.92 23.23 6.21
N SER A 2 16.93 22.87 4.93
CA SER A 2 16.09 23.55 3.92
C SER A 2 14.64 23.13 4.16
N GLN A 3 13.84 24.09 4.62
CA GLN A 3 12.40 23.94 4.79
C GLN A 3 11.81 23.52 3.43
N PHE A 4 10.83 22.60 3.41
CA PHE A 4 10.09 22.24 2.22
C PHE A 4 9.46 23.48 1.60
N ASN A 5 9.84 23.80 0.34
CA ASN A 5 9.38 24.98 -0.38
C ASN A 5 8.71 24.57 -1.69
N ILE A 6 7.40 24.52 -1.70
CA ILE A 6 6.61 24.08 -2.86
C ILE A 6 6.78 25.06 -4.05
N ASP A 7 6.95 26.36 -3.83
CA ASP A 7 7.10 27.34 -4.90
C ASP A 7 8.39 27.12 -5.70
N GLU A 8 9.48 26.84 -5.00
CA GLU A 8 10.77 26.55 -5.63
C GLU A 8 10.73 25.21 -6.37
N ILE A 9 10.14 24.18 -5.77
CA ILE A 9 10.00 22.84 -6.35
C ILE A 9 9.13 22.92 -7.61
N GLU A 10 8.01 23.64 -7.57
CA GLU A 10 7.12 23.82 -8.71
C GLU A 10 7.83 24.56 -9.84
N LYS A 11 8.43 25.70 -9.55
CA LYS A 11 9.18 26.50 -10.55
C LYS A 11 10.25 25.66 -11.24
N ARG A 12 11.06 24.92 -10.45
CA ARG A 12 12.12 24.03 -10.98
C ARG A 12 11.54 22.91 -11.84
N THR A 13 10.45 22.27 -11.40
CA THR A 13 9.85 21.15 -12.10
C THR A 13 9.19 21.59 -13.40
N LEU A 14 8.44 22.69 -13.39
CA LEU A 14 7.71 23.17 -14.56
C LEU A 14 8.62 23.83 -15.58
N SER A 15 9.72 24.47 -15.17
CA SER A 15 10.69 25.08 -16.11
C SER A 15 11.39 24.05 -16.99
N GLY A 16 11.49 22.80 -16.56
CA GLY A 16 12.06 21.71 -17.35
C GLY A 16 11.09 21.07 -18.36
N LEU A 17 9.83 21.48 -18.38
CA LEU A 17 8.82 20.92 -19.27
C LEU A 17 8.78 21.65 -20.62
N LYS A 18 8.54 20.89 -21.70
CA LYS A 18 8.16 21.45 -22.99
C LYS A 18 6.74 22.03 -22.92
N ASP A 19 6.40 22.93 -23.84
CA ASP A 19 5.11 23.62 -23.81
C ASP A 19 3.90 22.69 -23.80
N PHE A 20 3.92 21.64 -24.61
CA PHE A 20 2.82 20.66 -24.62
C PHE A 20 2.73 19.86 -23.31
N GLN A 21 3.86 19.51 -22.68
CA GLN A 21 3.88 18.83 -21.39
C GLN A 21 3.32 19.73 -20.30
N ARG A 22 3.71 21.01 -20.32
CA ARG A 22 3.20 22.02 -19.40
C ARG A 22 1.69 22.21 -19.58
N ALA A 23 1.21 22.32 -20.80
CA ALA A 23 -0.22 22.42 -21.09
C ALA A 23 -1.01 21.21 -20.58
N THR A 24 -0.45 20.00 -20.72
CA THR A 24 -1.06 18.78 -20.16
C THR A 24 -1.10 18.83 -18.64
N VAL A 25 -0.03 19.23 -17.96
CA VAL A 25 0.01 19.36 -16.48
C VAL A 25 -0.99 20.41 -16.00
N GLU A 26 -1.08 21.56 -16.65
CA GLU A 26 -2.05 22.61 -16.32
C GLU A 26 -3.50 22.14 -16.54
N ARG A 27 -3.72 21.34 -17.58
CA ARG A 27 -5.04 20.73 -17.82
C ARG A 27 -5.41 19.72 -16.73
N VAL A 28 -4.47 18.89 -16.26
CA VAL A 28 -4.69 17.96 -15.15
C VAL A 28 -5.03 18.73 -13.87
N ASP A 29 -4.25 19.75 -13.52
CA ASP A 29 -4.50 20.60 -12.34
C ASP A 29 -5.89 21.27 -12.42
N TYR A 30 -6.23 21.83 -13.59
CA TYR A 30 -7.55 22.42 -13.83
C TYR A 30 -8.67 21.41 -13.58
N LEU A 31 -8.54 20.18 -14.10
CA LEU A 31 -9.56 19.14 -13.94
C LEU A 31 -9.73 18.74 -12.46
N PHE A 32 -8.64 18.54 -11.74
CA PHE A 32 -8.67 18.21 -10.32
C PHE A 32 -9.33 19.31 -9.48
N ARG A 33 -9.01 20.58 -9.75
CA ARG A 33 -9.64 21.73 -9.06
C ARG A 33 -11.14 21.90 -9.39
N HIS A 34 -11.62 21.23 -10.45
CA HIS A 34 -13.04 21.24 -10.85
C HIS A 34 -13.72 19.89 -10.61
N ASN A 35 -13.27 19.14 -9.61
CA ASN A 35 -13.85 17.86 -9.17
C ASN A 35 -13.85 16.73 -10.22
N GLN A 36 -12.94 16.81 -11.21
CA GLN A 36 -12.71 15.72 -12.14
C GLN A 36 -11.58 14.84 -11.59
N ASN A 37 -11.90 13.89 -10.74
CA ASN A 37 -10.90 13.13 -9.97
C ASN A 37 -10.15 12.06 -10.76
N ARG A 38 -10.55 11.79 -11.99
CA ARG A 38 -9.94 10.76 -12.85
C ARG A 38 -9.55 11.36 -14.19
N VAL A 39 -8.27 11.25 -14.52
CA VAL A 39 -7.71 11.82 -15.75
C VAL A 39 -6.91 10.75 -16.48
N LEU A 40 -7.17 10.60 -17.78
CA LEU A 40 -6.38 9.77 -18.67
C LEU A 40 -5.43 10.68 -19.48
N VAL A 41 -4.13 10.43 -19.34
CA VAL A 41 -3.08 11.03 -20.17
C VAL A 41 -2.66 10.02 -21.22
N ALA A 42 -3.19 10.15 -22.41
CA ALA A 42 -2.95 9.25 -23.55
C ALA A 42 -2.04 9.96 -24.58
N ASP A 43 -0.74 9.86 -24.35
CA ASP A 43 0.28 10.42 -25.25
C ASP A 43 1.08 9.30 -25.94
N GLU A 44 1.71 9.61 -27.07
CA GLU A 44 2.59 8.68 -27.75
C GLU A 44 3.81 8.28 -26.89
N VAL A 45 4.38 7.13 -27.21
CA VAL A 45 5.59 6.63 -26.53
C VAL A 45 6.74 7.63 -26.75
N GLY A 46 7.46 7.98 -25.70
CA GLY A 46 8.59 8.89 -25.77
C GLY A 46 8.25 10.36 -25.53
N MET A 47 6.99 10.74 -25.37
CA MET A 47 6.55 12.14 -25.13
C MET A 47 6.84 12.64 -23.70
N GLY A 48 7.52 11.84 -22.89
CA GLY A 48 7.94 12.28 -21.55
C GLY A 48 6.84 12.20 -20.48
N LYS A 49 6.00 11.19 -20.52
CA LYS A 49 4.90 10.96 -19.56
C LYS A 49 5.35 11.04 -18.10
N THR A 50 6.56 10.57 -17.79
CA THR A 50 7.15 10.70 -16.44
C THR A 50 7.34 12.17 -16.03
N LEU A 51 7.66 13.06 -16.98
CA LEU A 51 7.79 14.50 -16.71
C LEU A 51 6.42 15.13 -16.46
N ILE A 52 5.39 14.72 -17.20
CA ILE A 52 4.00 15.13 -16.97
C ILE A 52 3.55 14.67 -15.58
N ALA A 53 3.83 13.40 -15.22
CA ALA A 53 3.53 12.86 -13.89
C ALA A 53 4.22 13.67 -12.77
N ARG A 54 5.49 14.06 -12.95
CA ARG A 54 6.20 14.96 -12.01
C ARG A 54 5.51 16.31 -11.85
N GLY A 55 5.12 16.91 -12.95
CA GLY A 55 4.38 18.17 -12.95
C GLY A 55 3.05 18.04 -12.22
N ALA A 56 2.31 16.96 -12.47
CA ALA A 56 1.06 16.66 -11.79
C ALA A 56 1.25 16.44 -10.29
N ILE A 57 2.29 15.71 -9.86
CA ILE A 57 2.64 15.54 -8.45
C ILE A 57 2.80 16.89 -7.76
N VAL A 58 3.57 17.79 -8.35
CA VAL A 58 3.85 19.12 -7.76
C VAL A 58 2.59 19.97 -7.68
N LYS A 59 1.77 19.99 -8.73
CA LYS A 59 0.50 20.74 -8.75
C LYS A 59 -0.48 20.19 -7.70
N THR A 60 -0.59 18.88 -7.61
CA THR A 60 -1.47 18.23 -6.61
C THR A 60 -0.94 18.44 -5.20
N ALA A 61 0.39 18.38 -4.98
CA ALA A 61 0.99 18.70 -3.69
C ALA A 61 0.65 20.13 -3.25
N ARG A 62 0.71 21.12 -4.17
CA ARG A 62 0.28 22.48 -3.88
C ARG A 62 -1.20 22.54 -3.47
N LEU A 63 -2.07 21.86 -4.21
CA LEU A 63 -3.50 21.79 -3.88
C LEU A 63 -3.72 21.25 -2.45
N ARG A 64 -3.00 20.18 -2.06
CA ARG A 64 -3.09 19.59 -0.72
C ARG A 64 -2.54 20.50 0.38
N ILE A 65 -1.50 21.28 0.09
CA ILE A 65 -1.00 22.31 1.02
C ILE A 65 -2.04 23.42 1.23
N GLU A 66 -2.72 23.86 0.18
CA GLU A 66 -3.80 24.83 0.24
C GLU A 66 -4.94 24.33 1.14
N GLU A 67 -5.19 23.00 1.14
CA GLU A 67 -6.16 22.31 1.99
C GLU A 67 -5.65 21.97 3.40
N LYS A 68 -4.39 22.35 3.73
CA LYS A 68 -3.73 22.14 5.03
C LYS A 68 -3.47 20.67 5.38
N ASP A 69 -3.14 19.86 4.39
CA ASP A 69 -2.67 18.51 4.64
C ASP A 69 -1.26 18.47 5.19
N ASP A 70 -1.02 17.61 6.18
CA ASP A 70 0.28 17.45 6.82
C ASP A 70 1.25 16.57 6.01
N LEU A 71 0.73 15.70 5.15
CA LEU A 71 1.50 14.76 4.32
C LEU A 71 0.74 14.46 3.03
N PHE A 72 1.43 14.53 1.91
CA PHE A 72 0.90 14.20 0.60
C PHE A 72 1.38 12.83 0.14
N LYS A 73 0.45 11.88 0.01
CA LYS A 73 0.73 10.47 -0.33
C LYS A 73 0.43 10.19 -1.79
N VAL A 74 1.46 9.77 -2.53
CA VAL A 74 1.36 9.40 -3.94
C VAL A 74 1.62 7.91 -4.11
N ILE A 75 0.66 7.17 -4.63
CA ILE A 75 0.87 5.79 -5.06
C ILE A 75 1.23 5.79 -6.55
N TYR A 76 2.35 5.17 -6.87
CA TYR A 76 2.77 4.93 -8.25
C TYR A 76 2.69 3.45 -8.58
N ILE A 77 1.81 3.10 -9.51
CA ILE A 77 1.58 1.71 -9.96
C ILE A 77 2.18 1.54 -11.35
N CYS A 78 3.05 0.57 -11.52
CA CYS A 78 3.59 0.20 -12.83
C CYS A 78 3.76 -1.33 -12.96
N SER A 79 3.92 -1.78 -14.20
CA SER A 79 3.89 -3.21 -14.54
C SER A 79 5.04 -4.03 -13.97
N ASN A 80 6.20 -3.42 -13.68
CA ASN A 80 7.44 -4.13 -13.38
C ASN A 80 8.25 -3.41 -12.30
N GLN A 81 8.82 -4.17 -11.37
CA GLN A 81 9.60 -3.65 -10.25
C GLN A 81 10.86 -2.87 -10.69
N ASN A 82 11.54 -3.32 -11.74
CA ASN A 82 12.72 -2.60 -12.24
C ASN A 82 12.34 -1.25 -12.83
N ILE A 83 11.22 -1.18 -13.54
CA ILE A 83 10.65 0.05 -14.08
C ILE A 83 10.20 0.95 -12.91
N ALA A 84 9.55 0.38 -11.90
CA ALA A 84 9.16 1.11 -10.70
C ALA A 84 10.35 1.77 -10.02
N ASN A 85 11.43 1.01 -9.80
CA ASN A 85 12.67 1.51 -9.20
C ASN A 85 13.33 2.66 -9.96
N GLN A 86 13.31 2.58 -11.30
CA GLN A 86 13.85 3.64 -12.14
C GLN A 86 12.96 4.89 -12.17
N ASN A 87 11.65 4.69 -12.30
CA ASN A 87 10.72 5.80 -12.46
C ASN A 87 10.43 6.51 -11.15
N ILE A 88 10.36 5.79 -10.02
CA ILE A 88 10.11 6.41 -8.72
C ILE A 88 11.17 7.47 -8.38
N ARG A 89 12.45 7.19 -8.70
CA ARG A 89 13.53 8.17 -8.53
C ARG A 89 13.37 9.40 -9.42
N LYS A 90 12.83 9.23 -10.64
CA LYS A 90 12.53 10.33 -11.55
C LYS A 90 11.30 11.12 -11.08
N LEU A 91 10.36 10.47 -10.38
CA LEU A 91 9.17 11.11 -9.83
C LEU A 91 9.46 11.88 -8.52
N ASP A 92 10.58 11.63 -7.86
CA ASP A 92 11.00 12.42 -6.71
C ASP A 92 11.28 13.86 -7.11
N VAL A 93 10.34 14.73 -6.83
CA VAL A 93 10.44 16.17 -7.09
C VAL A 93 11.18 16.91 -6.00
N THR A 94 11.33 16.31 -4.81
CA THR A 94 12.00 16.92 -3.65
C THR A 94 13.52 16.82 -3.74
N GLY A 95 14.04 15.77 -4.40
CA GLY A 95 15.45 15.44 -4.45
C GLY A 95 16.02 14.96 -3.13
N LYS A 96 15.17 14.70 -2.12
CA LYS A 96 15.61 14.26 -0.78
C LYS A 96 15.75 12.74 -0.65
N ASN A 97 15.58 11.98 -1.74
CA ASN A 97 15.60 10.50 -1.75
C ASN A 97 14.72 9.84 -0.67
N ALA A 98 13.67 10.53 -0.23
CA ALA A 98 12.68 10.01 0.71
C ALA A 98 11.81 8.90 0.07
N ILE A 99 12.41 8.16 -0.85
CA ILE A 99 11.78 7.06 -1.56
C ILE A 99 11.98 5.84 -0.71
N GLY A 100 10.92 5.38 -0.11
CA GLY A 100 10.92 4.04 0.42
C GLY A 100 11.36 3.08 -0.69
N SER A 101 12.40 2.27 -0.45
CA SER A 101 12.84 1.28 -1.44
C SER A 101 11.61 0.53 -1.97
N VAL A 102 11.53 0.36 -3.29
CA VAL A 102 10.58 -0.61 -3.88
C VAL A 102 11.04 -1.96 -3.35
N SER A 103 10.57 -2.28 -2.16
CA SER A 103 10.82 -3.58 -1.56
C SER A 103 9.80 -4.55 -2.12
N ASP A 104 10.15 -5.83 -2.13
CA ASP A 104 9.27 -6.96 -2.40
C ASP A 104 8.10 -7.05 -1.41
N THR A 105 7.63 -5.92 -0.93
CA THR A 105 6.63 -5.83 0.13
C THR A 105 5.28 -6.17 -0.46
N ARG A 106 4.77 -7.32 -0.06
CA ARG A 106 3.43 -7.76 -0.42
C ARG A 106 2.39 -6.80 0.12
N LEU A 107 1.26 -6.74 -0.55
CA LEU A 107 0.19 -5.82 -0.17
C LEU A 107 -0.28 -6.03 1.28
N SER A 108 -0.43 -7.27 1.72
CA SER A 108 -0.75 -7.64 3.11
C SER A 108 0.22 -7.12 4.17
N MET A 109 1.38 -6.61 3.75
CA MET A 109 2.43 -6.07 4.63
C MET A 109 2.56 -4.54 4.56
N GLN A 110 1.80 -3.90 3.68
CA GLN A 110 1.95 -2.45 3.45
C GLN A 110 1.58 -1.63 4.68
N HIS A 111 0.65 -2.09 5.51
CA HIS A 111 0.28 -1.40 6.75
C HIS A 111 1.47 -1.14 7.69
N LEU A 112 2.44 -2.08 7.79
CA LEU A 112 3.65 -1.88 8.59
C LEU A 112 4.59 -0.88 7.89
N LYS A 113 4.84 -1.09 6.60
CA LYS A 113 5.75 -0.23 5.82
C LYS A 113 5.31 1.23 5.81
N ILE A 114 4.02 1.47 5.64
CA ILE A 114 3.46 2.83 5.66
C ILE A 114 3.70 3.47 7.02
N THR A 115 3.39 2.75 8.10
CA THR A 115 3.61 3.26 9.46
C THR A 115 5.07 3.59 9.71
N GLU A 116 6.02 2.74 9.27
CA GLU A 116 7.45 3.02 9.36
C GLU A 116 7.82 4.30 8.59
N GLN A 117 7.34 4.44 7.37
CA GLN A 117 7.63 5.59 6.51
C GLN A 117 6.99 6.90 7.03
N GLU A 118 5.74 6.86 7.46
CA GLU A 118 5.05 8.04 8.01
C GLU A 118 5.72 8.58 9.27
N ASN A 119 6.47 7.76 9.97
CA ASN A 119 7.22 8.16 11.15
C ASN A 119 8.70 8.44 10.88
N ASP A 120 9.16 8.30 9.63
CA ASP A 120 10.51 8.68 9.22
C ASP A 120 10.62 10.22 9.16
N PRO A 121 11.56 10.83 9.92
CA PRO A 121 11.73 12.28 9.93
C PRO A 121 12.03 12.86 8.53
N GLN A 122 12.76 12.13 7.68
CA GLN A 122 13.10 12.61 6.33
C GLN A 122 11.87 12.69 5.42
N ILE A 123 10.94 11.75 5.56
CA ILE A 123 9.68 11.74 4.81
C ILE A 123 8.77 12.88 5.28
N LYS A 124 8.65 13.06 6.60
CA LYS A 124 7.88 14.18 7.18
C LYS A 124 8.41 15.55 6.74
N GLU A 125 9.73 15.74 6.75
CA GLU A 125 10.34 16.98 6.25
C GLU A 125 10.17 17.18 4.73
N GLY A 126 10.03 16.09 3.97
CA GLY A 126 9.84 16.12 2.52
C GLY A 126 8.41 16.44 2.08
N TYR A 127 7.43 16.35 2.96
CA TYR A 127 5.99 16.50 2.70
C TYR A 127 5.40 15.48 1.69
N ILE A 128 6.15 15.01 0.71
CA ILE A 128 5.69 14.09 -0.35
C ILE A 128 6.20 12.68 -0.08
N GLN A 129 5.28 11.75 0.11
CA GLN A 129 5.56 10.33 0.25
C GLN A 129 5.24 9.61 -1.07
N LEU A 130 6.24 8.99 -1.70
CA LEU A 130 6.05 8.19 -2.90
C LEU A 130 6.02 6.70 -2.54
N ILE A 131 4.91 6.02 -2.84
CA ILE A 131 4.69 4.60 -2.56
C ILE A 131 4.59 3.83 -3.87
N PRO A 132 5.63 3.10 -4.29
CA PRO A 132 5.55 2.27 -5.49
C PRO A 132 4.82 0.96 -5.21
N LEU A 133 3.91 0.59 -6.11
CA LEU A 133 3.25 -0.71 -6.13
C LEU A 133 3.44 -1.36 -7.50
N THR A 134 3.81 -2.62 -7.50
CA THR A 134 3.92 -3.41 -8.73
C THR A 134 3.01 -4.63 -8.65
N PRO A 135 2.08 -4.85 -9.60
CA PRO A 135 1.13 -5.94 -9.53
C PRO A 135 1.78 -7.31 -9.40
N GLU A 136 2.91 -7.54 -10.07
CA GLU A 136 3.59 -8.83 -10.03
C GLU A 136 4.12 -9.22 -8.66
N THR A 137 4.53 -8.25 -7.85
CA THR A 137 5.11 -8.49 -6.52
C THR A 137 4.13 -8.19 -5.39
N SER A 138 3.41 -7.08 -5.51
CA SER A 138 2.48 -6.63 -4.47
C SER A 138 1.19 -7.45 -4.45
N PHE A 139 0.80 -8.01 -5.60
CA PHE A 139 -0.51 -8.64 -5.80
C PHE A 139 -0.45 -10.16 -6.05
N ARG A 140 0.72 -10.79 -5.96
CA ARG A 140 0.82 -12.26 -6.07
C ARG A 140 0.29 -12.93 -4.79
N MET A 141 -1.02 -13.11 -4.74
CA MET A 141 -1.65 -13.88 -3.66
C MET A 141 -2.20 -15.24 -4.14
N THR A 142 -2.06 -15.54 -5.41
CA THR A 142 -2.82 -16.59 -6.11
C THR A 142 -2.45 -18.03 -5.81
N SER A 143 -1.34 -18.33 -5.17
CA SER A 143 -1.04 -19.74 -4.83
C SER A 143 -0.02 -19.85 -3.70
N GLY A 144 -0.34 -20.69 -2.73
CA GLY A 144 0.57 -21.07 -1.66
C GLY A 144 0.39 -20.31 -0.34
N GLY A 145 1.20 -20.67 0.65
CA GLY A 145 1.12 -20.16 2.02
C GLY A 145 1.68 -18.76 2.24
N GLY A 146 1.92 -17.97 1.20
CA GLY A 146 2.58 -16.67 1.34
C GLY A 146 4.08 -16.77 1.64
N SER A 147 4.76 -15.61 1.77
CA SER A 147 6.15 -15.59 2.21
C SER A 147 6.26 -15.78 3.74
N VAL A 148 7.42 -16.24 4.21
CA VAL A 148 7.67 -16.34 5.66
C VAL A 148 7.56 -14.99 6.36
N GLN A 149 7.95 -13.91 5.68
CA GLN A 149 7.85 -12.53 6.17
C GLN A 149 6.39 -12.11 6.39
N GLU A 150 5.56 -12.37 5.39
CA GLU A 150 4.12 -12.10 5.44
C GLU A 150 3.46 -12.83 6.61
N ARG A 151 3.75 -14.13 6.77
CA ARG A 151 3.25 -14.94 7.86
C ARG A 151 3.75 -14.48 9.24
N ALA A 152 5.02 -14.07 9.33
CA ALA A 152 5.59 -13.57 10.58
C ALA A 152 4.94 -12.23 11.00
N LEU A 153 4.66 -11.34 10.05
CA LEU A 153 3.94 -10.11 10.36
C LEU A 153 2.49 -10.39 10.78
N MET A 154 1.78 -11.25 10.07
CA MET A 154 0.42 -11.66 10.48
C MET A 154 0.42 -12.27 11.87
N TYR A 155 1.39 -13.13 12.18
CA TYR A 155 1.55 -13.70 13.52
C TYR A 155 1.78 -12.62 14.58
N ALA A 156 2.69 -11.67 14.32
CA ALA A 156 3.00 -10.59 15.25
C ALA A 156 1.77 -9.72 15.58
N ILE A 157 0.84 -9.55 14.65
CA ILE A 157 -0.43 -8.84 14.90
C ILE A 157 -1.46 -9.76 15.59
N LEU A 158 -1.76 -10.92 15.01
CA LEU A 158 -2.83 -11.81 15.49
C LEU A 158 -2.61 -12.29 16.93
N ARG A 159 -1.37 -12.61 17.33
CA ARG A 159 -1.06 -13.03 18.71
C ARG A 159 -1.39 -11.97 19.77
N ARG A 160 -1.53 -10.70 19.38
CA ARG A 160 -1.90 -9.59 20.26
C ARG A 160 -3.40 -9.46 20.44
N MET A 161 -4.19 -10.10 19.56
CA MET A 161 -5.64 -10.05 19.62
C MET A 161 -6.19 -10.97 20.74
N PRO A 162 -7.25 -10.53 21.43
CA PRO A 162 -7.87 -11.33 22.51
C PRO A 162 -8.25 -12.74 22.08
N ASP A 163 -8.81 -12.89 20.87
CA ASP A 163 -9.29 -14.17 20.33
C ASP A 163 -8.18 -15.23 20.20
N PHE A 164 -6.92 -14.84 20.04
CA PHE A 164 -5.79 -15.74 19.82
C PHE A 164 -4.82 -15.81 21.00
N LYS A 165 -5.08 -15.08 22.08
CA LYS A 165 -4.19 -15.02 23.26
C LYS A 165 -3.90 -16.39 23.90
N GLY A 166 -4.92 -17.25 23.94
CA GLY A 166 -4.79 -18.64 24.44
C GLY A 166 -4.26 -19.64 23.39
N HIS A 167 -4.06 -19.22 22.16
CA HIS A 167 -3.73 -20.07 21.01
C HIS A 167 -2.36 -19.75 20.39
N ALA A 168 -1.54 -18.90 21.00
CA ALA A 168 -0.30 -18.40 20.43
C ALA A 168 0.64 -19.49 19.90
N ALA A 169 0.84 -20.58 20.64
CA ALA A 169 1.70 -21.69 20.21
C ALA A 169 1.13 -22.47 19.01
N SER A 170 -0.20 -22.70 18.98
CA SER A 170 -0.86 -23.36 17.84
C SER A 170 -0.87 -22.47 16.61
N LEU A 171 -1.10 -21.17 16.80
CA LEU A 171 -1.04 -20.16 15.76
C LEU A 171 0.37 -20.10 15.15
N GLU A 172 1.42 -20.08 15.99
CA GLU A 172 2.80 -20.10 15.54
C GLU A 172 3.10 -21.34 14.68
N LYS A 173 2.74 -22.54 15.14
CA LYS A 173 2.91 -23.77 14.36
C LYS A 173 2.19 -23.75 13.02
N PHE A 174 1.03 -23.10 12.96
CA PHE A 174 0.32 -22.90 11.70
C PHE A 174 1.06 -21.92 10.77
N MET A 175 1.58 -20.81 11.30
CA MET A 175 2.27 -19.78 10.52
C MET A 175 3.64 -20.22 9.99
N ILE A 176 4.33 -21.13 10.69
CA ILE A 176 5.62 -21.69 10.25
C ILE A 176 5.48 -22.41 8.91
N MET A 177 4.44 -23.25 8.77
CA MET A 177 4.25 -24.16 7.63
C MET A 177 5.53 -24.99 7.35
N ASP A 178 6.20 -24.68 6.23
CA ASP A 178 7.42 -25.34 5.72
C ASP A 178 8.72 -24.53 5.95
N ALA A 179 8.61 -23.36 6.56
CA ALA A 179 9.71 -22.40 6.64
C ALA A 179 10.42 -22.34 7.99
N VAL A 180 10.57 -23.49 8.68
CA VAL A 180 11.13 -23.57 10.05
C VAL A 180 12.46 -22.82 10.18
N LYS A 181 13.43 -23.08 9.32
CA LYS A 181 14.75 -22.44 9.40
C LYS A 181 14.70 -20.93 9.27
N ALA A 182 13.88 -20.40 8.36
CA ALA A 182 13.76 -18.97 8.16
C ALA A 182 12.94 -18.32 9.28
N TRP A 183 11.94 -19.03 9.80
CA TRP A 183 11.12 -18.57 10.90
C TRP A 183 11.93 -18.38 12.18
N ASP A 184 12.60 -19.44 12.67
CA ASP A 184 13.40 -19.41 13.88
C ASP A 184 14.70 -18.59 13.72
N GLY A 185 15.27 -18.60 12.52
CA GLY A 185 16.53 -17.91 12.25
C GLY A 185 16.41 -16.39 12.25
N TRP A 186 15.30 -15.83 11.75
CA TRP A 186 15.20 -14.38 11.64
C TRP A 186 13.76 -13.81 11.52
N ALA A 187 12.81 -14.49 10.84
CA ALA A 187 11.60 -13.85 10.42
C ALA A 187 10.68 -13.46 11.60
N LYS A 188 10.42 -14.39 12.53
CA LYS A 188 9.61 -14.13 13.72
C LYS A 188 10.16 -12.95 14.51
N TRP A 189 11.41 -13.01 14.89
CA TRP A 189 12.07 -11.99 15.70
C TRP A 189 12.09 -10.62 15.00
N ASN A 190 12.42 -10.60 13.70
CA ASN A 190 12.46 -9.37 12.92
C ASN A 190 11.11 -8.65 12.91
N PHE A 191 10.02 -9.37 12.58
CA PHE A 191 8.70 -8.72 12.48
C PHE A 191 8.07 -8.41 13.83
N GLU A 192 8.34 -9.21 14.88
CA GLU A 192 7.94 -8.84 16.23
C GLU A 192 8.61 -7.55 16.70
N ASN A 193 9.91 -7.37 16.42
CA ASN A 193 10.63 -6.15 16.76
C ASN A 193 10.14 -4.94 15.95
N ARG A 194 9.96 -5.08 14.63
CA ARG A 194 9.43 -3.99 13.80
C ARG A 194 8.05 -3.51 14.26
N VAL A 195 7.16 -4.44 14.59
CA VAL A 195 5.85 -4.12 15.16
C VAL A 195 6.01 -3.39 16.50
N ALA A 196 6.90 -3.85 17.38
CA ALA A 196 7.15 -3.20 18.68
C ALA A 196 7.79 -1.81 18.53
N GLU A 197 8.68 -1.62 17.56
CA GLU A 197 9.26 -0.31 17.24
C GLU A 197 8.19 0.65 16.72
N CYS A 198 7.33 0.22 15.79
CA CYS A 198 6.20 1.02 15.33
C CYS A 198 5.23 1.34 16.48
N GLU A 199 4.93 0.39 17.35
CA GLU A 199 4.12 0.62 18.55
C GLU A 199 4.71 1.72 19.43
N LYS A 200 6.01 1.69 19.65
CA LYS A 200 6.73 2.72 20.42
C LYS A 200 6.72 4.08 19.73
N MET A 201 7.03 4.13 18.42
CA MET A 201 7.06 5.35 17.62
C MET A 201 5.68 6.03 17.56
N THR A 202 4.63 5.25 17.46
CA THR A 202 3.24 5.74 17.37
C THR A 202 2.54 5.86 18.73
N LYS A 203 3.26 5.67 19.84
CA LYS A 203 2.72 5.71 21.22
C LYS A 203 1.51 4.77 21.41
N GLY A 204 1.60 3.58 20.81
CA GLY A 204 0.57 2.54 20.94
C GLY A 204 -0.53 2.57 19.85
N VAL A 205 -0.53 3.57 18.98
CA VAL A 205 -1.55 3.64 17.89
C VAL A 205 -1.39 2.44 16.93
N TYR A 206 -0.19 2.12 16.54
CA TYR A 206 0.12 0.87 15.87
C TYR A 206 0.66 -0.14 16.89
N PRO A 207 0.24 -1.40 16.96
CA PRO A 207 -0.60 -2.14 16.01
C PRO A 207 -2.12 -2.04 16.27
N GLN A 208 -2.53 -1.25 17.27
CA GLN A 208 -3.94 -1.18 17.70
C GLN A 208 -4.89 -0.79 16.54
N ASN A 209 -4.48 0.16 15.70
CA ASN A 209 -5.25 0.56 14.51
C ASN A 209 -5.46 -0.61 13.54
N VAL A 210 -4.43 -1.45 13.32
CA VAL A 210 -4.56 -2.66 12.49
C VAL A 210 -5.54 -3.65 13.09
N ILE A 211 -5.45 -3.89 14.41
CA ILE A 211 -6.34 -4.79 15.14
C ILE A 211 -7.79 -4.29 15.07
N GLU A 212 -8.01 -3.00 15.24
CA GLU A 212 -9.35 -2.41 15.12
C GLU A 212 -9.94 -2.59 13.72
N LYS A 213 -9.13 -2.37 12.67
CA LYS A 213 -9.56 -2.62 11.29
C LYS A 213 -9.83 -4.12 11.03
N ILE A 214 -9.08 -5.03 11.67
CA ILE A 214 -9.37 -6.48 11.61
C ILE A 214 -10.73 -6.77 12.26
N LEU A 215 -10.97 -6.27 13.45
CA LEU A 215 -12.23 -6.49 14.19
C LEU A 215 -13.45 -5.95 13.45
N ASN A 216 -13.28 -4.85 12.71
CA ASN A 216 -14.33 -4.22 11.91
C ASN A 216 -14.42 -4.78 10.48
N TYR A 217 -13.58 -5.76 10.11
CA TYR A 217 -13.62 -6.36 8.78
C TYR A 217 -14.86 -7.26 8.64
N GLN A 218 -15.65 -7.06 7.59
CA GLN A 218 -16.96 -7.71 7.40
C GLN A 218 -16.93 -9.23 7.55
N GLU A 219 -15.87 -9.90 7.07
CA GLU A 219 -15.75 -11.36 7.13
C GLU A 219 -14.92 -11.84 8.35
N TYR A 220 -14.54 -10.95 9.28
CA TYR A 220 -13.62 -11.28 10.36
C TYR A 220 -14.11 -12.44 11.21
N GLU A 221 -15.36 -12.43 11.65
CA GLU A 221 -15.92 -13.51 12.51
C GLU A 221 -15.81 -14.88 11.84
N SER A 222 -16.16 -14.96 10.56
CA SER A 222 -16.06 -16.20 9.78
C SER A 222 -14.60 -16.67 9.65
N ILE A 223 -13.67 -15.74 9.40
CA ILE A 223 -12.23 -16.06 9.28
C ILE A 223 -11.66 -16.46 10.64
N ARG A 224 -12.03 -15.78 11.73
CA ARG A 224 -11.66 -16.12 13.11
C ARG A 224 -12.09 -17.54 13.46
N ASP A 225 -13.35 -17.86 13.27
CA ASP A 225 -13.92 -19.16 13.63
C ASP A 225 -13.32 -20.28 12.79
N MET A 226 -13.10 -20.05 11.51
CA MET A 226 -12.38 -20.95 10.61
C MET A 226 -10.95 -21.19 11.11
N LEU A 227 -10.22 -20.15 11.48
CA LEU A 227 -8.84 -20.26 11.98
C LEU A 227 -8.81 -21.01 13.32
N LEU A 228 -9.66 -20.65 14.28
CA LEU A 228 -9.71 -21.32 15.58
C LEU A 228 -10.05 -22.81 15.45
N ASN A 229 -11.02 -23.16 14.60
CA ASN A 229 -11.34 -24.57 14.31
C ASN A 229 -10.15 -25.28 13.68
N HIS A 230 -9.49 -24.67 12.70
CA HIS A 230 -8.31 -25.24 12.06
C HIS A 230 -7.15 -25.48 13.05
N LEU A 231 -6.89 -24.52 13.96
CA LEU A 231 -5.88 -24.68 15.02
C LEU A 231 -6.24 -25.82 15.99
N HIS A 232 -7.52 -25.98 16.32
CA HIS A 232 -8.01 -27.07 17.13
C HIS A 232 -7.83 -28.41 16.43
N GLU A 233 -8.26 -28.56 15.20
CA GLU A 233 -8.13 -29.80 14.42
C GLU A 233 -6.66 -30.23 14.31
N ARG A 234 -5.74 -29.30 14.05
CA ARG A 234 -4.29 -29.57 14.00
C ARG A 234 -3.73 -29.99 15.35
N ARG A 235 -4.17 -29.34 16.45
CA ARG A 235 -3.71 -29.66 17.81
C ARG A 235 -4.05 -31.10 18.21
N TYR A 236 -5.19 -31.58 17.78
CA TYR A 236 -5.71 -32.93 18.16
C TYR A 236 -5.59 -33.95 17.03
N ASN A 237 -4.80 -33.66 15.97
CA ASN A 237 -4.61 -34.52 14.80
C ASN A 237 -5.93 -34.99 14.17
N LYS A 238 -6.93 -34.12 14.14
CA LYS A 238 -8.22 -34.38 13.47
C LYS A 238 -8.10 -34.20 11.97
N GLN A 239 -9.06 -34.75 11.25
CA GLN A 239 -9.21 -34.43 9.83
C GLN A 239 -9.47 -32.94 9.67
N LEU A 240 -8.69 -32.29 8.77
CA LEU A 240 -8.82 -30.87 8.53
C LEU A 240 -10.04 -30.58 7.66
N THR A 241 -10.91 -29.70 8.11
CA THR A 241 -12.06 -29.19 7.34
C THR A 241 -11.58 -28.36 6.14
N TYR A 242 -10.54 -27.55 6.35
CA TYR A 242 -9.91 -26.72 5.32
C TYR A 242 -8.43 -27.01 5.22
N SER A 243 -7.86 -26.88 4.01
CA SER A 243 -6.41 -27.01 3.85
C SER A 243 -5.68 -25.82 4.50
N ASN A 244 -4.41 -26.03 4.91
CA ASN A 244 -3.57 -24.95 5.43
C ASN A 244 -3.51 -23.75 4.47
N TYR A 245 -3.42 -24.01 3.17
CA TYR A 245 -3.33 -22.97 2.14
C TYR A 245 -4.62 -22.19 2.02
N TYR A 246 -5.76 -22.82 2.15
CA TYR A 246 -7.05 -22.12 2.09
C TYR A 246 -7.21 -21.13 3.24
N VAL A 247 -6.96 -21.57 4.48
CA VAL A 247 -7.04 -20.70 5.67
C VAL A 247 -6.03 -19.57 5.58
N MET A 248 -4.79 -19.88 5.18
CA MET A 248 -3.73 -18.90 5.01
C MET A 248 -4.11 -17.84 3.96
N ASN A 249 -4.69 -18.26 2.84
CA ASN A 249 -5.11 -17.33 1.80
C ASN A 249 -6.20 -16.36 2.29
N LYS A 250 -7.17 -16.84 3.05
CA LYS A 250 -8.20 -15.97 3.66
C LYS A 250 -7.60 -14.91 4.57
N LEU A 251 -6.62 -15.28 5.41
CA LEU A 251 -5.89 -14.31 6.24
C LEU A 251 -5.13 -13.28 5.39
N ARG A 252 -4.44 -13.73 4.36
CA ARG A 252 -3.67 -12.87 3.47
C ARG A 252 -4.57 -11.85 2.76
N VAL A 253 -5.73 -12.29 2.26
CA VAL A 253 -6.73 -11.40 1.63
C VAL A 253 -7.22 -10.35 2.62
N MET A 254 -7.59 -10.76 3.85
CA MET A 254 -8.00 -9.83 4.89
C MET A 254 -6.93 -8.78 5.18
N PHE A 255 -5.69 -9.20 5.43
CA PHE A 255 -4.58 -8.27 5.70
C PHE A 255 -4.27 -7.36 4.51
N ALA A 256 -4.41 -7.84 3.28
CA ALA A 256 -4.23 -7.03 2.09
C ALA A 256 -5.30 -5.93 2.00
N ARG A 257 -6.57 -6.26 2.20
CA ARG A 257 -7.67 -5.28 2.21
C ARG A 257 -7.50 -4.24 3.31
N ILE A 258 -7.10 -4.67 4.50
CA ILE A 258 -6.78 -3.76 5.61
C ILE A 258 -5.62 -2.84 5.25
N SER A 259 -4.55 -3.38 4.68
CA SER A 259 -3.42 -2.57 4.22
C SER A 259 -3.83 -1.52 3.20
N VAL A 260 -4.68 -1.87 2.23
CA VAL A 260 -5.22 -0.92 1.24
C VAL A 260 -6.01 0.19 1.92
N SER A 261 -6.87 -0.16 2.87
CA SER A 261 -7.66 0.84 3.61
C SER A 261 -6.80 1.77 4.48
N MET A 262 -5.56 1.40 4.75
CA MET A 262 -4.59 2.21 5.51
C MET A 262 -3.66 3.04 4.60
N LEU A 263 -3.62 2.75 3.30
CA LEU A 263 -2.81 3.53 2.36
C LEU A 263 -3.26 4.98 2.30
N GLU A 264 -4.56 5.20 2.25
CA GLU A 264 -5.20 6.52 2.18
C GLU A 264 -4.45 7.48 1.24
N PRO A 265 -4.29 7.13 -0.05
CA PRO A 265 -3.55 7.96 -0.99
C PRO A 265 -4.30 9.23 -1.35
N ASP A 266 -3.57 10.31 -1.57
CA ASP A 266 -4.08 11.55 -2.14
C ASP A 266 -4.06 11.52 -3.66
N LEU A 267 -3.03 10.89 -4.24
CA LEU A 267 -2.87 10.73 -5.68
C LEU A 267 -2.44 9.31 -6.03
N VAL A 268 -3.12 8.71 -7.00
CA VAL A 268 -2.68 7.45 -7.63
C VAL A 268 -2.28 7.72 -9.07
N ILE A 269 -1.09 7.30 -9.46
CA ILE A 269 -0.58 7.34 -10.83
C ILE A 269 -0.41 5.91 -11.32
N MET A 270 -1.15 5.53 -12.36
CA MET A 270 -1.02 4.23 -13.01
C MET A 270 -0.30 4.38 -14.34
N ASP A 271 0.93 3.89 -14.41
CA ASP A 271 1.76 3.90 -15.61
C ASP A 271 1.56 2.63 -16.44
N GLU A 272 1.54 2.77 -17.76
CA GLU A 272 1.19 1.67 -18.68
C GLU A 272 -0.19 1.05 -18.40
N PHE A 273 -1.19 1.88 -18.13
CA PHE A 273 -2.53 1.49 -17.73
C PHE A 273 -3.15 0.39 -18.60
N GLN A 274 -2.86 0.38 -19.91
CA GLN A 274 -3.35 -0.66 -20.83
C GLN A 274 -2.96 -2.09 -20.42
N ARG A 275 -1.88 -2.25 -19.66
CA ARG A 275 -1.46 -3.57 -19.10
C ARG A 275 -2.32 -4.01 -17.92
N PHE A 276 -3.06 -3.07 -17.32
CA PHE A 276 -3.89 -3.30 -16.15
C PHE A 276 -5.38 -3.33 -16.45
N LYS A 277 -5.79 -3.44 -17.72
CA LYS A 277 -7.22 -3.50 -18.09
C LYS A 277 -8.00 -4.58 -17.36
N PHE A 278 -7.34 -5.69 -17.04
CA PHE A 278 -7.93 -6.78 -16.27
C PHE A 278 -8.22 -6.37 -14.80
N LEU A 279 -7.55 -5.35 -14.26
CA LEU A 279 -7.85 -4.81 -12.94
C LEU A 279 -9.20 -4.08 -12.90
N LEU A 280 -9.72 -3.71 -14.05
CA LEU A 280 -11.04 -3.05 -14.17
C LEU A 280 -12.19 -4.06 -14.32
N SER A 281 -11.89 -5.32 -14.61
CA SER A 281 -12.90 -6.37 -14.58
C SER A 281 -13.24 -6.69 -13.14
N SER A 282 -14.52 -6.77 -12.83
CA SER A 282 -15.07 -7.12 -11.50
C SER A 282 -14.82 -8.59 -11.15
N ASP A 283 -13.56 -9.00 -11.17
CA ASP A 283 -13.12 -10.32 -10.82
C ASP A 283 -12.83 -10.34 -9.31
N ASP A 284 -13.32 -11.37 -8.58
CA ASP A 284 -13.00 -11.63 -7.18
C ASP A 284 -11.52 -11.97 -6.92
N SER A 285 -10.67 -11.81 -7.92
CA SER A 285 -9.23 -11.83 -7.73
C SER A 285 -8.83 -10.64 -6.85
N GLU A 286 -7.82 -10.83 -6.03
CA GLU A 286 -7.28 -9.78 -5.16
C GLU A 286 -6.86 -8.52 -5.94
N LEU A 287 -6.44 -8.69 -7.18
CA LEU A 287 -6.17 -7.63 -8.14
C LEU A 287 -7.44 -6.85 -8.49
N GLY A 288 -8.56 -7.54 -8.72
CA GLY A 288 -9.86 -6.91 -8.96
C GLY A 288 -10.34 -6.12 -7.74
N ILE A 289 -10.18 -6.67 -6.55
CA ILE A 289 -10.56 -6.01 -5.29
C ILE A 289 -9.78 -4.71 -5.09
N LEU A 290 -8.47 -4.73 -5.34
CA LEU A 290 -7.61 -3.56 -5.20
C LEU A 290 -7.88 -2.50 -6.26
N ALA A 291 -8.01 -2.93 -7.50
CA ALA A 291 -8.40 -2.04 -8.57
C ALA A 291 -9.75 -1.39 -8.26
N HIS A 292 -10.70 -2.17 -7.75
CA HIS A 292 -11.99 -1.65 -7.34
C HIS A 292 -11.86 -0.65 -6.19
N SER A 293 -11.05 -0.93 -5.17
CA SER A 293 -10.81 0.00 -4.05
C SER A 293 -10.19 1.33 -4.52
N PHE A 294 -9.21 1.28 -5.43
CA PHE A 294 -8.59 2.51 -5.95
C PHE A 294 -9.38 3.18 -7.07
N LEU A 295 -10.14 2.43 -7.86
CA LEU A 295 -10.83 2.96 -9.02
C LEU A 295 -12.30 3.33 -8.74
N SER A 296 -12.96 2.68 -7.79
CA SER A 296 -14.35 2.96 -7.44
C SER A 296 -14.53 4.11 -6.46
N GLY A 297 -13.50 4.41 -5.67
CA GLY A 297 -13.57 5.45 -4.63
C GLY A 297 -14.55 5.14 -3.48
N HIS A 298 -15.16 3.94 -3.47
CA HIS A 298 -16.20 3.61 -2.51
C HIS A 298 -15.71 3.16 -1.13
N ASP A 299 -14.47 2.76 -0.97
CA ASP A 299 -13.90 2.32 0.32
C ASP A 299 -13.09 3.40 1.06
N THR A 300 -13.04 4.62 0.55
CA THR A 300 -12.37 5.75 1.22
C THR A 300 -13.27 6.46 2.23
N ARG A 301 -14.09 5.73 2.97
CA ARG A 301 -15.06 6.27 3.94
C ARG A 301 -14.46 6.96 5.18
N VAL A 302 -13.18 7.13 5.29
CA VAL A 302 -12.56 7.71 6.51
C VAL A 302 -12.24 9.19 6.39
N ARG A 303 -12.28 9.78 5.20
CA ARG A 303 -12.20 11.24 5.03
C ARG A 303 -13.42 11.73 4.26
N GLU A 304 -14.42 12.22 4.95
CA GLU A 304 -15.70 12.71 4.41
C GLU A 304 -15.58 13.87 3.39
N ILE A 305 -14.39 14.31 2.98
CA ILE A 305 -14.20 15.54 2.20
C ILE A 305 -13.17 15.44 1.07
N ARG A 306 -12.45 14.30 0.88
CA ARG A 306 -11.32 14.29 -0.09
C ARG A 306 -11.41 13.14 -1.07
N ASP A 307 -11.69 13.50 -2.31
CA ASP A 307 -11.69 12.55 -3.41
C ASP A 307 -10.26 12.11 -3.77
N LEU A 308 -10.09 10.81 -3.95
CA LEU A 308 -8.88 10.23 -4.50
C LEU A 308 -8.65 10.75 -5.92
N LEU A 309 -7.52 11.39 -6.17
CA LEU A 309 -7.12 11.82 -7.50
C LEU A 309 -6.40 10.70 -8.24
N LEU A 310 -6.79 10.43 -9.47
CA LEU A 310 -6.27 9.33 -10.27
C LEU A 310 -5.79 9.81 -11.63
N ILE A 311 -4.53 9.51 -11.97
CA ILE A 311 -3.96 9.73 -13.29
C ILE A 311 -3.66 8.38 -13.93
N LEU A 312 -4.27 8.10 -15.06
CA LEU A 312 -3.97 6.96 -15.91
C LEU A 312 -3.01 7.40 -17.02
N ILE A 313 -1.88 6.73 -17.13
CA ILE A 313 -0.87 7.00 -18.16
C ILE A 313 -0.81 5.79 -19.08
N SER A 314 -1.02 6.03 -20.35
CA SER A 314 -1.09 4.99 -21.39
C SER A 314 0.03 5.12 -22.41
#